data_12946acc062c1106d6c2ddbbad6ca51d
#
_entry.id   12946acc062c1106d6c2ddbbad6ca51d
#
_cell.length_a   1.000
_cell.length_b   1.000
_cell.length_c   1.000
_cell.angle_alpha   90.00
_cell.angle_beta   90.00
_cell.angle_gamma   90.00
#
_symmetry.space_group_name_H-M   'P 1'
#
loop_
_entity.id
_entity.type
_entity.pdbx_description
1 polymer ?
#
loop_
_entity_poly.entity_id
_entity_poly.type
_entity_poly.pdbx_seq_one_letter_code
_entity_poly.pdbx_strand_id
1 'polypeptide(L)'
;MDYDIRMVLNNAPPATDMPKILQLLDAGLGNQAYLVDLGDGRALALDPTIDLRSLDAAAAAHQLSVVFAAETHLHADFLSGATRLARRDGARVISSAEGGRRFEHLGLVDGEEVDLGGLTLRGWSTPGHTDEHMSYVLLDGVQPRAVFTGGSLIVG
;
A
#
# COMPACT_ATOMS: atom_id res chain seq x y z
N MET A 1 10.75 -31.80 4.18
CA MET A 1 11.22 -30.84 5.19
C MET A 1 10.00 -30.07 5.64
N ASP A 2 9.43 -30.50 6.76
CA ASP A 2 8.29 -29.78 7.35
C ASP A 2 8.82 -28.52 8.05
N TYR A 3 8.52 -27.36 7.49
CA TYR A 3 8.75 -26.10 8.17
C TYR A 3 7.67 -25.95 9.25
N ASP A 4 8.08 -26.02 10.50
CA ASP A 4 7.19 -25.79 11.64
C ASP A 4 6.81 -24.29 11.70
N ILE A 5 5.68 -23.97 11.13
CA ILE A 5 5.07 -22.62 11.10
C ILE A 5 4.89 -22.05 12.54
N ARG A 6 4.87 -22.91 13.56
CA ARG A 6 4.68 -22.47 14.96
C ARG A 6 5.89 -21.73 15.53
N MET A 7 7.10 -21.96 15.00
CA MET A 7 8.31 -21.25 15.46
C MET A 7 8.38 -19.79 14.96
N VAL A 8 7.69 -19.45 13.88
CA VAL A 8 7.70 -18.11 13.32
C VAL A 8 6.77 -17.16 14.10
N LEU A 9 5.73 -17.69 14.75
CA LEU A 9 4.72 -16.87 15.45
C LEU A 9 5.14 -16.47 16.88
N ASN A 10 6.12 -17.15 17.49
CA ASN A 10 6.52 -16.91 18.88
C ASN A 10 7.57 -15.80 19.06
N ASN A 11 8.11 -15.23 17.98
CA ASN A 11 9.06 -14.10 18.01
C ASN A 11 8.48 -12.82 17.43
N ALA A 12 7.16 -12.70 17.30
CA ALA A 12 6.55 -11.43 16.91
C ALA A 12 6.84 -10.40 18.03
N PRO A 13 7.38 -9.22 17.70
CA PRO A 13 7.56 -8.15 18.67
C PRO A 13 6.18 -7.78 19.29
N PRO A 14 6.17 -7.23 20.52
CA PRO A 14 4.93 -6.84 21.16
C PRO A 14 4.11 -5.90 20.28
N ALA A 15 2.79 -5.99 20.37
CA ALA A 15 1.82 -5.26 19.54
C ALA A 15 1.97 -3.71 19.51
N THR A 16 2.85 -3.17 20.34
CA THR A 16 3.17 -1.73 20.41
C THR A 16 4.01 -1.21 19.25
N ASP A 17 4.64 -2.10 18.46
CA ASP A 17 5.55 -1.75 17.36
C ASP A 17 4.90 -1.91 15.97
N MET A 18 3.60 -2.14 15.89
CA MET A 18 2.90 -2.25 14.61
C MET A 18 2.67 -0.85 14.02
N PRO A 19 3.00 -0.63 12.72
CA PRO A 19 2.69 0.62 12.06
C PRO A 19 1.17 0.85 12.10
N LYS A 20 0.76 2.10 12.33
CA LYS A 20 -0.66 2.45 12.32
C LYS A 20 -1.17 2.42 10.87
N ILE A 21 -2.18 1.60 10.64
CA ILE A 21 -2.84 1.45 9.34
C ILE A 21 -4.30 1.86 9.50
N LEU A 22 -4.71 2.86 8.75
CA LEU A 22 -6.09 3.35 8.69
C LEU A 22 -6.75 2.83 7.43
N GLN A 23 -7.84 2.08 7.57
CA GLN A 23 -8.66 1.62 6.46
C GLN A 23 -9.69 2.70 6.11
N LEU A 24 -9.75 3.06 4.85
CA LEU A 24 -10.67 4.06 4.31
C LEU A 24 -11.66 3.35 3.37
N LEU A 25 -12.91 3.26 3.81
CA LEU A 25 -13.98 2.63 3.03
C LEU A 25 -14.69 3.67 2.17
N ASP A 26 -14.80 3.42 0.88
CA ASP A 26 -15.73 4.12 0.01
C ASP A 26 -17.07 3.39 0.01
N ALA A 27 -18.05 3.97 0.73
CA ALA A 27 -19.37 3.35 0.88
C ALA A 27 -20.16 3.26 -0.45
N GLY A 28 -19.79 4.03 -1.47
CA GLY A 28 -20.46 4.03 -2.78
C GLY A 28 -19.97 2.95 -3.72
N LEU A 29 -18.65 2.69 -3.71
CA LEU A 29 -17.99 1.76 -4.61
C LEU A 29 -17.58 0.44 -3.95
N GLY A 30 -17.64 0.36 -2.61
CA GLY A 30 -17.13 -0.79 -1.85
C GLY A 30 -15.61 -0.92 -1.90
N ASN A 31 -14.92 0.09 -2.41
CA ASN A 31 -13.46 0.11 -2.50
C ASN A 31 -12.81 0.38 -1.15
N GLN A 32 -11.65 -0.21 -0.92
CA GLN A 32 -10.85 -0.04 0.28
C GLN A 32 -9.52 0.61 -0.08
N ALA A 33 -9.27 1.78 0.47
CA ALA A 33 -7.96 2.41 0.46
C ALA A 33 -7.34 2.35 1.86
N TYR A 34 -6.03 2.51 1.94
CA TYR A 34 -5.35 2.50 3.23
C TYR A 34 -4.42 3.71 3.34
N LEU A 35 -4.31 4.24 4.57
CA LEU A 35 -3.31 5.22 4.94
C LEU A 35 -2.42 4.61 6.00
N VAL A 36 -1.12 4.47 5.70
CA VAL A 36 -0.11 3.86 6.58
C VAL A 36 0.76 4.96 7.15
N ASP A 37 0.79 5.08 8.46
CA ASP A 37 1.71 5.97 9.18
C ASP A 37 3.12 5.36 9.15
N LEU A 38 4.10 6.13 8.64
CA LEU A 38 5.50 5.71 8.53
C LEU A 38 6.31 6.03 9.80
N GLY A 39 5.67 6.61 10.85
CA GLY A 39 6.27 6.82 12.17
C GLY A 39 6.94 8.17 12.37
N ASP A 40 6.99 9.05 11.36
CA ASP A 40 7.67 10.35 11.42
C ASP A 40 6.83 11.51 10.84
N GLY A 41 5.51 11.35 10.84
CA GLY A 41 4.57 12.31 10.25
C GLY A 41 4.40 12.16 8.74
N ARG A 42 5.09 11.21 8.11
CA ARG A 42 4.90 10.84 6.71
C ARG A 42 3.97 9.65 6.60
N ALA A 43 3.31 9.52 5.45
CA ALA A 43 2.40 8.43 5.18
C ALA A 43 2.52 7.88 3.76
N LEU A 44 2.14 6.60 3.63
CA LEU A 44 1.88 5.91 2.38
C LEU A 44 0.36 5.75 2.23
N ALA A 45 -0.19 6.18 1.08
CA ALA A 45 -1.55 5.86 0.67
C ALA A 45 -1.53 4.63 -0.25
N LEU A 46 -2.44 3.67 -0.05
CA LEU A 46 -2.63 2.51 -0.94
C LEU A 46 -4.02 2.58 -1.58
N ASP A 47 -4.06 2.38 -2.88
CA ASP A 47 -5.25 2.38 -3.73
C ASP A 47 -6.20 3.58 -3.47
N PRO A 48 -5.65 4.84 -3.40
CA PRO A 48 -6.48 6.00 -3.16
C PRO A 48 -7.41 6.28 -4.35
N THR A 49 -8.67 6.58 -4.08
CA THR A 49 -9.60 7.03 -5.12
C THR A 49 -9.31 8.48 -5.51
N ILE A 50 -9.83 8.94 -6.67
CA ILE A 50 -9.68 10.34 -7.12
C ILE A 50 -10.32 11.33 -6.15
N ASP A 51 -11.34 10.92 -5.41
CA ASP A 51 -11.91 11.69 -4.31
C ASP A 51 -11.07 11.50 -3.04
N LEU A 52 -10.17 12.42 -2.81
CA LEU A 52 -9.23 12.37 -1.69
C LEU A 52 -9.80 12.87 -0.35
N ARG A 53 -11.09 13.25 -0.29
CA ARG A 53 -11.65 13.88 0.94
C ARG A 53 -11.50 13.02 2.20
N SER A 54 -11.79 11.73 2.11
CA SER A 54 -11.65 10.80 3.24
C SER A 54 -10.19 10.61 3.64
N LEU A 55 -9.31 10.49 2.64
CA LEU A 55 -7.86 10.36 2.86
C LEU A 55 -7.28 11.64 3.47
N ASP A 56 -7.65 12.81 2.96
CA ASP A 56 -7.20 14.11 3.47
C ASP A 56 -7.67 14.33 4.92
N ALA A 57 -8.93 13.97 5.22
CA ALA A 57 -9.47 14.07 6.57
C ALA A 57 -8.72 13.14 7.55
N ALA A 58 -8.43 11.90 7.14
CA ALA A 58 -7.68 10.95 7.95
C ALA A 58 -6.22 11.41 8.15
N ALA A 59 -5.56 11.88 7.10
CA ALA A 59 -4.20 12.41 7.17
C ALA A 59 -4.13 13.63 8.12
N ALA A 60 -5.06 14.58 8.01
CA ALA A 60 -5.13 15.75 8.88
C ALA A 60 -5.39 15.37 10.34
N ALA A 61 -6.33 14.45 10.61
CA ALA A 61 -6.64 14.00 11.98
C ALA A 61 -5.45 13.34 12.68
N HIS A 62 -4.52 12.77 11.90
CA HIS A 62 -3.32 12.10 12.43
C HIS A 62 -2.03 12.88 12.18
N GLN A 63 -2.12 14.12 11.69
CA GLN A 63 -0.97 14.99 11.40
C GLN A 63 0.04 14.33 10.44
N LEU A 64 -0.48 13.63 9.42
CA LEU A 64 0.29 12.90 8.43
C LEU A 64 0.36 13.67 7.10
N SER A 65 1.50 13.58 6.42
CA SER A 65 1.71 14.06 5.07
C SER A 65 1.92 12.87 4.13
N VAL A 66 1.11 12.74 3.10
CA VAL A 66 1.24 11.65 2.13
C VAL A 66 2.42 11.91 1.23
N VAL A 67 3.46 11.07 1.32
CA VAL A 67 4.69 11.16 0.53
C VAL A 67 4.87 10.02 -0.47
N PHE A 68 4.09 8.94 -0.31
CA PHE A 68 4.01 7.82 -1.24
C PHE A 68 2.56 7.48 -1.53
N ALA A 69 2.28 7.05 -2.77
CA ALA A 69 0.99 6.52 -3.19
C ALA A 69 1.21 5.23 -3.99
N ALA A 70 0.81 4.08 -3.45
CA ALA A 70 0.95 2.80 -4.11
C ALA A 70 -0.39 2.34 -4.72
N GLU A 71 -0.31 1.67 -5.86
CA GLU A 71 -1.45 1.05 -6.53
C GLU A 71 -1.21 -0.44 -6.71
N THR A 72 -2.16 -1.25 -6.24
CA THR A 72 -2.06 -2.71 -6.39
C THR A 72 -2.29 -3.15 -7.83
N HIS A 73 -3.14 -2.45 -8.58
CA HIS A 73 -3.46 -2.77 -9.97
C HIS A 73 -4.07 -1.57 -10.71
N LEU A 74 -4.35 -1.74 -11.99
CA LEU A 74 -5.14 -0.78 -12.78
C LEU A 74 -6.62 -0.96 -12.42
N HIS A 75 -7.15 -0.01 -11.67
CA HIS A 75 -8.56 -0.04 -11.27
C HIS A 75 -9.47 0.27 -12.47
N ALA A 76 -10.43 -0.62 -12.74
CA ALA A 76 -11.42 -0.46 -13.79
C ALA A 76 -12.70 0.24 -13.30
N ASP A 77 -12.95 0.23 -12.00
CA ASP A 77 -14.16 0.67 -11.31
C ASP A 77 -14.09 2.10 -10.80
N PHE A 78 -12.88 2.66 -10.62
CA PHE A 78 -12.69 4.05 -10.22
C PHE A 78 -11.41 4.66 -10.79
N LEU A 79 -11.34 5.98 -10.79
CA LEU A 79 -10.11 6.71 -11.13
C LEU A 79 -9.20 6.79 -9.90
N SER A 80 -7.92 6.41 -10.09
CA SER A 80 -6.93 6.50 -9.03
C SER A 80 -6.62 7.95 -8.63
N GLY A 81 -6.46 8.15 -7.31
CA GLY A 81 -5.99 9.40 -6.71
C GLY A 81 -4.46 9.54 -6.69
N ALA A 82 -3.69 8.48 -6.99
CA ALA A 82 -2.24 8.49 -6.86
C ALA A 82 -1.58 9.60 -7.69
N THR A 83 -1.99 9.79 -8.94
CA THR A 83 -1.47 10.88 -9.78
C THR A 83 -1.86 12.26 -9.27
N ARG A 84 -3.03 12.38 -8.61
CA ARG A 84 -3.46 13.63 -7.98
C ARG A 84 -2.61 13.97 -6.77
N LEU A 85 -2.30 12.98 -5.94
CA LEU A 85 -1.37 13.11 -4.81
C LEU A 85 0.03 13.48 -5.29
N ALA A 86 0.52 12.85 -6.36
CA ALA A 86 1.81 13.21 -6.94
C ALA A 86 1.87 14.68 -7.39
N ARG A 87 0.82 15.17 -8.07
CA ARG A 87 0.78 16.56 -8.57
C ARG A 87 0.57 17.60 -7.47
N ARG A 88 -0.26 17.30 -6.48
CA ARG A 88 -0.64 18.23 -5.41
C ARG A 88 0.40 18.28 -4.29
N ASP A 89 0.86 17.11 -3.86
CA ASP A 89 1.64 16.93 -2.63
C ASP A 89 3.08 16.48 -2.90
N GLY A 90 3.42 16.18 -4.18
CA GLY A 90 4.73 15.64 -4.55
C GLY A 90 4.93 14.18 -4.14
N ALA A 91 3.84 13.43 -3.87
CA ALA A 91 3.93 12.02 -3.51
C ALA A 91 4.53 11.19 -4.65
N ARG A 92 5.44 10.28 -4.31
CA ARG A 92 6.01 9.32 -5.27
C ARG A 92 5.03 8.18 -5.50
N VAL A 93 4.67 7.94 -6.76
CA VAL A 93 3.77 6.83 -7.11
C VAL A 93 4.56 5.54 -7.20
N ILE A 94 4.03 4.46 -6.60
CA ILE A 94 4.58 3.10 -6.64
C ILE A 94 3.55 2.20 -7.31
N SER A 95 3.97 1.39 -8.28
CA SER A 95 3.07 0.44 -8.94
C SER A 95 3.86 -0.66 -9.65
N SER A 96 3.18 -1.66 -10.20
CA SER A 96 3.83 -2.66 -11.06
C SER A 96 4.49 -2.01 -12.27
N ALA A 97 5.70 -2.44 -12.60
CA ALA A 97 6.42 -2.05 -13.81
C ALA A 97 5.71 -2.55 -15.09
N GLU A 98 4.93 -3.61 -14.98
CA GLU A 98 4.24 -4.26 -16.11
C GLU A 98 2.94 -3.56 -16.50
N GLY A 99 2.45 -2.63 -15.70
CA GLY A 99 1.14 -1.97 -15.90
C GLY A 99 1.07 -0.99 -17.07
N GLY A 100 2.16 -0.73 -17.79
CA GLY A 100 2.19 0.16 -18.95
C GLY A 100 1.76 1.60 -18.67
N ARG A 101 1.90 2.06 -17.42
CA ARG A 101 1.50 3.41 -17.00
C ARG A 101 2.31 4.50 -17.71
N ARG A 102 1.64 5.58 -18.13
CA ARG A 102 2.25 6.68 -18.91
C ARG A 102 2.65 7.89 -18.07
N PHE A 103 2.60 7.79 -16.76
CA PHE A 103 3.04 8.83 -15.82
C PHE A 103 4.26 8.33 -15.01
N GLU A 104 5.00 9.27 -14.44
CA GLU A 104 6.18 8.96 -13.63
C GLU A 104 5.77 8.15 -12.39
N HIS A 105 6.42 7.00 -12.20
CA HIS A 105 6.21 6.13 -11.06
C HIS A 105 7.44 5.27 -10.81
N LEU A 106 7.53 4.74 -9.60
CA LEU A 106 8.45 3.67 -9.24
C LEU A 106 7.81 2.35 -9.65
N GLY A 107 8.23 1.82 -10.80
CA GLY A 107 7.76 0.53 -11.30
C GLY A 107 8.50 -0.59 -10.58
N LEU A 108 7.79 -1.46 -9.88
CA LEU A 108 8.37 -2.64 -9.23
C LEU A 108 8.11 -3.89 -10.06
N VAL A 109 9.09 -4.79 -10.09
CA VAL A 109 8.92 -6.19 -10.50
C VAL A 109 8.81 -7.08 -9.26
N ASP A 110 8.50 -8.36 -9.45
CA ASP A 110 8.33 -9.32 -8.36
C ASP A 110 9.54 -9.37 -7.42
N GLY A 111 9.29 -9.20 -6.13
CA GLY A 111 10.30 -9.22 -5.07
C GLY A 111 11.07 -7.91 -4.88
N GLU A 112 10.90 -6.91 -5.73
CA GLU A 112 11.57 -5.61 -5.55
C GLU A 112 11.00 -4.82 -4.38
N GLU A 113 11.85 -3.93 -3.84
CA GLU A 113 11.59 -3.17 -2.63
C GLU A 113 11.77 -1.67 -2.84
N VAL A 114 10.95 -0.89 -2.14
CA VAL A 114 11.11 0.56 -1.99
C VAL A 114 11.34 0.88 -0.52
N ASP A 115 12.42 1.59 -0.23
CA ASP A 115 12.66 2.19 1.08
C ASP A 115 11.71 3.37 1.29
N LEU A 116 10.89 3.29 2.32
CA LEU A 116 9.95 4.35 2.74
C LEU A 116 10.56 5.27 3.81
N GLY A 117 11.83 5.04 4.17
CA GLY A 117 12.54 5.80 5.19
C GLY A 117 12.33 5.26 6.61
N GLY A 118 12.58 3.96 6.80
CA GLY A 118 12.42 3.23 8.07
C GLY A 118 11.62 1.94 7.89
N LEU A 119 10.53 2.00 7.15
CA LEU A 119 9.82 0.82 6.68
C LEU A 119 10.17 0.56 5.21
N THR A 120 9.97 -0.66 4.75
CA THR A 120 10.19 -1.08 3.37
C THR A 120 8.90 -1.64 2.78
N LEU A 121 8.59 -1.29 1.54
CA LEU A 121 7.48 -1.85 0.78
C LEU A 121 8.03 -2.80 -0.27
N ARG A 122 7.70 -4.10 -0.17
CA ARG A 122 8.05 -5.11 -1.16
C ARG A 122 6.86 -5.43 -2.04
N GLY A 123 7.07 -5.44 -3.36
CA GLY A 123 6.09 -5.89 -4.33
C GLY A 123 6.14 -7.40 -4.53
N TRP A 124 4.99 -8.05 -4.56
CA TRP A 124 4.81 -9.43 -5.00
C TRP A 124 3.88 -9.47 -6.19
N SER A 125 4.33 -9.99 -7.32
CA SER A 125 3.49 -10.20 -8.49
C SER A 125 2.41 -11.24 -8.15
N THR A 126 1.14 -10.83 -8.21
CA THR A 126 -0.01 -11.67 -7.89
C THR A 126 -1.08 -11.54 -8.99
N PRO A 127 -0.74 -11.91 -10.24
CA PRO A 127 -1.65 -11.80 -11.38
C PRO A 127 -2.88 -12.69 -11.18
N GLY A 128 -4.00 -12.29 -11.77
CA GLY A 128 -5.28 -13.00 -11.71
C GLY A 128 -6.45 -12.06 -11.78
N HIS A 129 -6.62 -11.15 -10.83
CA HIS A 129 -7.61 -10.07 -10.88
C HIS A 129 -7.33 -9.14 -12.06
N THR A 130 -6.07 -8.72 -12.21
CA THR A 130 -5.50 -8.13 -13.43
C THR A 130 -4.16 -8.81 -13.73
N ASP A 131 -3.66 -8.66 -14.97
CA ASP A 131 -2.41 -9.31 -15.39
C ASP A 131 -1.19 -8.71 -14.67
N GLU A 132 -1.21 -7.42 -14.38
CA GLU A 132 -0.12 -6.67 -13.72
C GLU A 132 -0.30 -6.51 -12.21
N HIS A 133 -1.28 -7.21 -11.62
CA HIS A 133 -1.61 -7.07 -10.20
C HIS A 133 -0.41 -7.34 -9.30
N MET A 134 -0.23 -6.48 -8.31
CA MET A 134 0.85 -6.56 -7.32
C MET A 134 0.28 -6.44 -5.91
N SER A 135 0.55 -7.43 -5.07
CA SER A 135 0.35 -7.31 -3.63
C SER A 135 1.58 -6.66 -3.00
N TYR A 136 1.38 -5.93 -1.92
CA TYR A 136 2.47 -5.26 -1.21
C TYR A 136 2.65 -5.81 0.19
N VAL A 137 3.90 -6.09 0.57
CA VAL A 137 4.29 -6.46 1.93
C VAL A 137 5.00 -5.29 2.57
N LEU A 138 4.47 -4.80 3.68
CA LEU A 138 5.13 -3.80 4.51
C LEU A 138 6.08 -4.50 5.48
N LEU A 139 7.33 -4.12 5.46
CA LEU A 139 8.41 -4.69 6.27
C LEU A 139 8.99 -3.65 7.22
N ASP A 140 9.35 -4.10 8.40
CA ASP A 140 10.19 -3.38 9.36
C ASP A 140 11.48 -4.21 9.52
N GLY A 141 12.56 -3.73 8.90
CA GLY A 141 13.73 -4.57 8.63
C GLY A 141 13.33 -5.80 7.82
N VAL A 142 13.52 -7.00 8.37
CA VAL A 142 13.13 -8.26 7.73
C VAL A 142 11.76 -8.79 8.19
N GLN A 143 11.09 -8.10 9.12
CA GLN A 143 9.84 -8.55 9.72
C GLN A 143 8.64 -8.05 8.94
N PRO A 144 7.78 -8.93 8.40
CA PRO A 144 6.52 -8.51 7.77
C PRO A 144 5.56 -7.95 8.83
N ARG A 145 4.99 -6.78 8.55
CA ARG A 145 4.03 -6.09 9.42
C ARG A 145 2.62 -6.11 8.86
N ALA A 146 2.49 -6.02 7.53
CA ALA A 146 1.20 -6.06 6.85
C ALA A 146 1.36 -6.58 5.43
N VAL A 147 0.26 -7.09 4.88
CA VAL A 147 0.13 -7.45 3.46
C VAL A 147 -1.12 -6.77 2.91
N PHE A 148 -0.96 -6.06 1.80
CA PHE A 148 -2.04 -5.42 1.06
C PHE A 148 -2.25 -6.21 -0.23
N THR A 149 -3.33 -6.96 -0.29
CA THR A 149 -3.58 -7.94 -1.36
C THR A 149 -4.40 -7.37 -2.52
N GLY A 150 -4.91 -6.14 -2.40
CA GLY A 150 -5.76 -5.54 -3.43
C GLY A 150 -6.90 -6.48 -3.83
N GLY A 151 -7.11 -6.62 -5.13
CA GLY A 151 -8.14 -7.51 -5.70
C GLY A 151 -7.75 -8.99 -5.80
N SER A 152 -6.52 -9.39 -5.42
CA SER A 152 -6.07 -10.79 -5.55
C SER A 152 -6.64 -11.71 -4.46
N LEU A 153 -7.09 -11.16 -3.33
CA LEU A 153 -7.74 -11.90 -2.26
C LEU A 153 -9.02 -11.17 -1.83
N ILE A 154 -10.14 -11.61 -2.40
CA ILE A 154 -11.47 -11.11 -2.06
C ILE A 154 -12.12 -12.11 -1.10
N VAL A 155 -12.42 -11.64 0.12
CA VAL A 155 -13.12 -12.43 1.12
C VAL A 155 -14.59 -11.99 1.09
N GLY A 156 -15.48 -12.92 0.70
CA GLY A 156 -16.93 -12.70 0.67
C GLY A 156 -17.60 -13.18 1.95
#